data_6db75568908dc0782c2680e70464e19f
#
_entry.id   6db75568908dc0782c2680e70464e19f
#
_cell.length_a   1.000
_cell.length_b   1.000
_cell.length_c   1.000
_cell.angle_alpha   90.00
_cell.angle_beta   90.00
_cell.angle_gamma   90.00
#
_symmetry.space_group_name_H-M   'P 1'
#
loop_
_entity.id
_entity.type
_entity.pdbx_description
1 polymer ?
#
loop_
_entity_poly.entity_id
_entity_poly.type
_entity_poly.pdbx_seq_one_letter_code
_entity_poly.pdbx_strand_id
1 'polypeptide(L)'
;MKRGVLIVFVLIGSVFLAACFGEEEKAKAPKKDYIIVKNDGVENFKVTVQNRVKDKVLIPFNETIKIDFLSTKTKTVLVQTKSQDPNWNNCSIAMQVGQTLIVHRKYESIECRAE
;
A
#
# COMPACT_ATOMS: atom_id res chain seq x y z
N MET A 1 -18.14 -47.98 -31.15
CA MET A 1 -18.07 -47.59 -30.90
C MET A 1 -17.80 -47.09 -30.63
N LYS A 2 -17.73 -47.03 -30.55
CA LYS A 2 -17.52 -46.47 -30.30
C LYS A 2 -17.46 -45.57 -29.94
N ARG A 3 -17.51 -45.38 -29.78
CA ARG A 3 -17.48 -44.56 -29.38
C ARG A 3 -17.27 -43.90 -28.70
N GLY A 4 -17.28 -44.01 -28.63
CA GLY A 4 -17.06 -43.50 -27.96
C GLY A 4 -16.61 -42.93 -27.31
N VAL A 5 -16.52 -43.18 -27.41
CA VAL A 5 -16.15 -42.73 -26.80
C VAL A 5 -15.74 -41.88 -26.52
N LEU A 6 -15.67 -41.76 -26.78
CA LEU A 6 -15.31 -41.01 -26.59
C LEU A 6 -15.30 -40.06 -26.19
N ILE A 7 -15.34 -40.10 -26.09
CA ILE A 7 -15.37 -39.34 -25.68
C ILE A 7 -15.11 -38.66 -24.89
N VAL A 8 -15.08 -39.04 -24.77
CA VAL A 8 -14.87 -38.59 -23.94
C VAL A 8 -14.33 -37.93 -23.39
N PHE A 9 -14.16 -37.96 -23.67
CA PHE A 9 -13.58 -37.39 -23.22
C PHE A 9 -13.29 -36.38 -23.03
N VAL A 10 -13.34 -36.47 -23.38
CA VAL A 10 -13.08 -35.66 -23.34
C VAL A 10 -13.09 -34.76 -22.83
N LEU A 11 -13.24 -34.75 -22.60
CA LEU A 11 -13.24 -34.01 -22.14
C LEU A 11 -12.87 -33.50 -21.41
N ILE A 12 -12.57 -33.88 -21.43
CA ILE A 12 -12.21 -33.55 -20.80
C ILE A 12 -11.69 -32.82 -20.55
N GLY A 13 -11.56 -32.78 -20.78
CA GLY A 13 -11.01 -32.21 -20.62
C GLY A 13 -10.91 -31.27 -20.32
N SER A 14 -11.17 -31.15 -20.39
CA SER A 14 -11.05 -30.41 -20.10
C SER A 14 -11.11 -29.66 -19.39
N VAL A 15 -11.24 -29.74 -19.14
CA VAL A 15 -11.19 -29.25 -18.49
C VAL A 15 -10.94 -28.75 -17.83
N PHE A 16 -10.82 -28.90 -17.78
CA PHE A 16 -10.48 -28.52 -17.23
C PHE A 16 -10.13 -27.83 -16.93
N LEU A 17 -10.14 -27.88 -17.11
CA LEU A 17 -9.74 -27.28 -16.92
C LEU A 17 -9.62 -26.46 -16.55
N ALA A 18 -9.50 -26.37 -16.61
CA ALA A 18 -9.43 -25.72 -16.28
C ALA A 18 -9.45 -25.20 -15.66
N ALA A 19 -9.43 -25.19 -15.27
CA ALA A 19 -9.43 -24.85 -14.61
C ALA A 19 -9.19 -24.57 -13.97
N CYS A 20 -8.98 -24.63 -13.88
CA CYS A 20 -8.77 -24.42 -13.25
C CYS A 20 -8.41 -23.90 -13.04
N PHE A 21 -8.26 -23.74 -13.06
CA PHE A 21 -7.84 -23.14 -12.88
C PHE A 21 -7.84 -22.15 -12.67
N GLY A 22 -7.97 -22.10 -12.65
CA GLY A 22 -7.81 -20.78 -12.83
C GLY A 22 -7.96 -19.88 -11.72
N GLU A 23 -8.72 -19.96 -10.85
CA GLU A 23 -8.87 -19.03 -9.91
C GLU A 23 -7.74 -18.82 -9.13
N GLU A 24 -6.91 -19.62 -9.17
CA GLU A 24 -5.82 -19.32 -8.46
C GLU A 24 -5.11 -18.23 -8.98
N GLU A 25 -5.45 -17.73 -10.09
CA GLU A 25 -4.79 -16.58 -10.55
C GLU A 25 -4.87 -15.52 -9.62
N LYS A 26 -5.95 -15.37 -8.98
CA LYS A 26 -6.01 -14.35 -8.05
C LYS A 26 -5.05 -14.50 -7.00
N ALA A 27 -4.77 -15.65 -6.64
CA ALA A 27 -3.83 -15.88 -5.60
C ALA A 27 -2.47 -15.37 -5.97
N LYS A 28 -2.24 -15.12 -7.23
CA LYS A 28 -0.94 -14.63 -7.61
C LYS A 28 -0.83 -13.14 -7.58
N ALA A 29 -1.92 -12.44 -7.42
CA ALA A 29 -1.86 -11.00 -7.33
C ALA A 29 -1.07 -10.62 -6.07
N PRO A 30 -0.13 -9.69 -6.17
CA PRO A 30 0.64 -9.27 -5.00
C PRO A 30 -0.28 -8.65 -3.97
N LYS A 31 -0.06 -8.98 -2.72
CA LYS A 31 -0.79 -8.33 -1.65
C LYS A 31 -0.19 -6.96 -1.43
N LYS A 32 -1.02 -6.06 -1.00
CA LYS A 32 -0.58 -4.71 -0.70
C LYS A 32 -0.90 -4.36 0.73
N ASP A 33 0.04 -3.69 1.36
CA ASP A 33 -0.17 -3.06 2.65
C ASP A 33 -0.34 -1.57 2.40
N TYR A 34 -0.74 -0.84 3.39
CA TYR A 34 -0.94 0.60 3.25
C TYR A 34 -0.74 1.30 4.58
N ILE A 35 -0.56 2.61 4.48
CA ILE A 35 -0.71 3.51 5.60
C ILE A 35 -1.58 4.66 5.13
N ILE A 36 -2.16 5.38 6.07
CA ILE A 36 -2.96 6.56 5.76
C ILE A 36 -2.24 7.74 6.37
N VAL A 37 -2.12 8.83 5.62
CA VAL A 37 -1.50 10.06 6.12
C VAL A 37 -2.55 11.15 6.10
N LYS A 38 -2.84 11.71 7.27
CA LYS A 38 -3.79 12.79 7.40
C LYS A 38 -3.04 14.07 7.67
N ASN A 39 -3.18 15.05 6.78
CA ASN A 39 -2.61 16.37 6.96
C ASN A 39 -3.58 17.22 7.75
N ASP A 40 -3.20 17.55 8.98
CA ASP A 40 -4.07 18.30 9.89
C ASP A 40 -3.48 19.70 10.06
N GLY A 41 -3.66 20.54 9.05
CA GLY A 41 -3.30 21.95 9.15
C GLY A 41 -1.88 22.30 8.72
N VAL A 42 -1.17 21.39 8.07
CA VAL A 42 0.17 21.65 7.58
C VAL A 42 0.07 22.04 6.11
N GLU A 43 0.85 23.03 5.69
CA GLU A 43 0.96 23.32 4.27
C GLU A 43 1.48 22.06 3.58
N ASN A 44 1.35 21.98 2.27
CA ASN A 44 1.75 20.79 1.53
C ASN A 44 3.12 20.29 1.99
N PHE A 45 3.21 19.01 2.24
CA PHE A 45 4.47 18.39 2.60
C PHE A 45 4.59 17.07 1.87
N LYS A 46 5.77 16.48 1.87
CA LYS A 46 5.99 15.19 1.25
C LYS A 46 6.31 14.15 2.30
N VAL A 47 5.98 12.90 1.99
CA VAL A 47 6.21 11.79 2.89
C VAL A 47 7.05 10.74 2.17
N THR A 48 8.02 10.19 2.88
CA THR A 48 8.79 9.05 2.41
C THR A 48 8.45 7.86 3.27
N VAL A 49 8.09 6.74 2.64
CA VAL A 49 7.92 5.47 3.33
C VAL A 49 9.16 4.64 3.00
N GLN A 50 10.06 4.54 3.95
CA GLN A 50 11.39 4.00 3.68
C GLN A 50 11.33 2.54 3.22
N ASN A 51 12.05 2.26 2.14
CA ASN A 51 12.14 0.93 1.55
C ASN A 51 10.83 0.32 1.08
N ARG A 52 9.77 1.12 0.99
CA ARG A 52 8.48 0.62 0.53
C ARG A 52 7.95 1.41 -0.66
N VAL A 53 8.16 2.71 -0.65
CA VAL A 53 7.70 3.59 -1.72
C VAL A 53 8.93 4.31 -2.26
N LYS A 54 9.13 4.23 -3.55
CA LYS A 54 10.32 4.77 -4.17
C LYS A 54 10.34 6.29 -4.15
N ASP A 55 9.23 6.89 -4.51
CA ASP A 55 9.15 8.35 -4.63
C ASP A 55 8.45 8.95 -3.43
N LYS A 56 8.76 10.21 -3.15
CA LYS A 56 8.06 10.94 -2.11
C LYS A 56 6.63 11.19 -2.55
N VAL A 57 5.70 11.11 -1.62
CA VAL A 57 4.28 11.32 -1.88
C VAL A 57 3.88 12.68 -1.35
N LEU A 58 3.29 13.50 -2.19
CA LEU A 58 2.80 14.82 -1.80
C LEU A 58 1.50 14.68 -1.01
N ILE A 59 1.45 15.34 0.14
CA ILE A 59 0.26 15.37 0.98
C ILE A 59 -0.24 16.81 1.01
N PRO A 60 -1.31 17.10 0.28
CA PRO A 60 -1.83 18.48 0.23
C PRO A 60 -2.44 18.91 1.55
N PHE A 61 -2.58 20.21 1.72
CA PHE A 61 -3.12 20.83 2.92
C PHE A 61 -4.49 20.23 3.27
N ASN A 62 -4.65 19.80 4.50
CA ASN A 62 -5.89 19.23 5.03
C ASN A 62 -6.45 18.01 4.26
N GLU A 63 -5.62 17.35 3.48
CA GLU A 63 -6.03 16.15 2.76
C GLU A 63 -5.63 14.90 3.50
N THR A 64 -6.33 13.83 3.21
CA THR A 64 -6.00 12.50 3.73
C THR A 64 -5.66 11.62 2.53
N ILE A 65 -4.47 11.03 2.56
CA ILE A 65 -3.98 10.25 1.44
C ILE A 65 -3.68 8.82 1.93
N LYS A 66 -4.13 7.85 1.17
CA LYS A 66 -3.80 6.46 1.41
C LYS A 66 -2.60 6.11 0.53
N ILE A 67 -1.56 5.56 1.14
CA ILE A 67 -0.35 5.17 0.41
C ILE A 67 -0.27 3.64 0.43
N ASP A 68 -0.34 3.04 -0.75
CA ASP A 68 -0.26 1.59 -0.90
C ASP A 68 1.15 1.18 -1.29
N PHE A 69 1.60 0.03 -0.83
CA PHE A 69 2.90 -0.53 -1.20
C PHE A 69 2.85 -2.04 -1.07
N LEU A 70 3.83 -2.70 -1.64
CA LEU A 70 3.85 -4.16 -1.62
C LEU A 70 3.99 -4.68 -0.19
N SER A 71 3.23 -5.70 0.12
CA SER A 71 3.28 -6.33 1.43
C SER A 71 4.57 -7.11 1.59
N THR A 72 5.14 -7.07 2.79
CA THR A 72 6.30 -7.89 3.14
C THR A 72 6.05 -8.50 4.51
N LYS A 73 6.99 -9.32 4.97
CA LYS A 73 6.85 -9.92 6.29
C LYS A 73 6.93 -8.88 7.38
N THR A 74 7.72 -7.84 7.16
CA THR A 74 7.86 -6.76 8.13
C THR A 74 6.65 -5.85 8.03
N LYS A 75 5.96 -5.66 9.11
CA LYS A 75 4.73 -4.83 9.14
C LYS A 75 4.97 -3.47 9.79
N THR A 76 6.20 -3.15 10.14
CA THR A 76 6.57 -1.84 10.64
C THR A 76 7.28 -1.08 9.54
N VAL A 77 6.92 0.18 9.36
CA VAL A 77 7.53 1.03 8.34
C VAL A 77 8.01 2.32 8.97
N LEU A 78 9.09 2.87 8.45
CA LEU A 78 9.60 4.15 8.89
C LEU A 78 9.09 5.21 7.94
N VAL A 79 8.39 6.19 8.47
CA VAL A 79 7.78 7.26 7.69
C VAL A 79 8.43 8.57 8.08
N GLN A 80 8.85 9.34 7.08
CA GLN A 80 9.50 10.62 7.31
C GLN A 80 8.78 11.70 6.53
N THR A 81 8.61 12.87 7.12
CA THR A 81 8.01 14.01 6.45
C THR A 81 9.09 14.95 5.95
N LYS A 82 8.74 15.70 4.92
CA LYS A 82 9.60 16.75 4.39
C LYS A 82 8.73 17.98 4.13
N SER A 83 8.91 19.00 4.96
CA SER A 83 8.19 20.27 4.84
C SER A 83 8.67 21.03 3.61
N GLN A 84 7.82 21.92 3.09
CA GLN A 84 8.23 22.82 2.04
C GLN A 84 9.26 23.84 2.54
N ASP A 85 9.14 24.24 3.80
CA ASP A 85 10.06 25.19 4.38
C ASP A 85 11.25 24.45 4.96
N PRO A 86 12.46 24.66 4.45
CA PRO A 86 13.63 23.92 4.92
C PRO A 86 14.02 24.26 6.37
N ASN A 87 13.47 25.30 6.93
CA ASN A 87 13.78 25.67 8.31
C ASN A 87 12.92 24.96 9.33
N TRP A 88 11.89 24.26 8.89
CA TRP A 88 11.01 23.56 9.81
C TRP A 88 11.58 22.20 10.16
N ASN A 89 11.36 21.80 11.41
CA ASN A 89 11.73 20.46 11.82
C ASN A 89 10.71 19.46 11.26
N ASN A 90 11.20 18.38 10.73
CA ASN A 90 10.35 17.31 10.20
C ASN A 90 10.25 16.19 11.21
N CYS A 91 9.29 15.30 11.01
CA CYS A 91 9.13 14.15 11.88
C CYS A 91 9.60 12.88 11.18
N SER A 92 9.98 11.91 11.99
CA SER A 92 10.32 10.57 11.53
C SER A 92 9.75 9.62 12.56
N ILE A 93 8.92 8.70 12.12
CA ILE A 93 8.20 7.83 13.05
C ILE A 93 8.08 6.43 12.47
N ALA A 94 8.23 5.42 13.33
CA ALA A 94 7.97 4.04 12.97
C ALA A 94 6.50 3.75 13.25
N MET A 95 5.81 3.19 12.29
CA MET A 95 4.40 2.87 12.46
C MET A 95 4.10 1.51 11.85
N GLN A 96 2.95 0.96 12.22
CA GLN A 96 2.52 -0.32 11.70
C GLN A 96 1.70 -0.10 10.45
N VAL A 97 1.76 -1.05 9.51
CA VAL A 97 0.90 -0.98 8.34
C VAL A 97 -0.57 -0.93 8.78
N GLY A 98 -1.37 -0.19 8.07
CA GLY A 98 -2.79 -0.02 8.41
C GLY A 98 -3.07 1.13 9.35
N GLN A 99 -2.05 1.70 9.98
CA GLN A 99 -2.26 2.84 10.87
C GLN A 99 -2.40 4.14 10.10
N THR A 100 -2.93 5.13 10.76
CA THR A 100 -3.03 6.49 10.23
C THR A 100 -1.98 7.35 10.89
N LEU A 101 -1.20 8.05 10.08
CA LEU A 101 -0.26 9.03 10.55
C LEU A 101 -0.96 10.37 10.53
N ILE A 102 -1.08 11.00 11.69
CA ILE A 102 -1.67 12.33 11.79
C ILE A 102 -0.54 13.32 11.91
N VAL A 103 -0.50 14.27 10.97
CA VAL A 103 0.58 15.24 10.86
C VAL A 103 0.00 16.61 11.09
N HIS A 104 0.50 17.30 12.09
CA HIS A 104 0.02 18.65 12.38
C HIS A 104 1.21 19.59 12.60
N ARG A 105 0.91 20.87 12.53
CA ARG A 105 1.91 21.90 12.70
C ARG A 105 1.92 22.43 14.12
N LYS A 106 3.11 22.61 14.66
CA LYS A 106 3.27 23.29 15.93
C LYS A 106 4.43 24.24 15.77
N TYR A 107 4.15 25.55 15.67
CA TYR A 107 5.13 26.58 15.38
C TYR A 107 5.88 26.24 14.08
N GLU A 108 7.18 26.14 14.11
CA GLU A 108 7.98 25.82 12.92
C GLU A 108 8.40 24.36 12.95
N SER A 109 7.51 23.50 13.40
CA SER A 109 7.78 22.08 13.46
C SER A 109 6.58 21.29 12.95
N ILE A 110 6.87 20.14 12.37
CA ILE A 110 5.86 19.17 12.01
C ILE A 110 5.88 18.09 13.08
N GLU A 111 4.73 17.87 13.69
CA GLU A 111 4.58 16.82 14.68
C GLU A 111 3.70 15.72 14.13
N CYS A 112 4.05 14.49 14.43
CA CYS A 112 3.37 13.31 13.92
C CYS A 112 3.00 12.37 15.03
N ARG A 113 1.86 11.69 14.87
CA ARG A 113 1.51 10.56 15.72
C ARG A 113 0.81 9.51 14.90
N ALA A 114 1.01 8.24 15.25
CA ALA A 114 0.37 7.13 14.57
C ALA A 114 -0.82 6.65 15.40
N GLU A 115 -1.93 6.38 14.74
CA GLU A 115 -3.14 5.88 15.39
C GLU A 115 -3.66 4.63 14.72
#